data_2d9150c7a22e1476001c063c439f1541
#
_entry.id   2d9150c7a22e1476001c063c439f1541
#
_cell.length_a   1.000
_cell.length_b   1.000
_cell.length_c   1.000
_cell.angle_alpha   90.00
_cell.angle_beta   90.00
_cell.angle_gamma   90.00
#
_symmetry.space_group_name_H-M   'P 1'
#
loop_
_entity.id
_entity.type
_entity.pdbx_description
1 polymer ?
#
loop_
_entity_poly.entity_id
_entity_poly.type
_entity_poly.pdbx_seq_one_letter_code
_entity_poly.pdbx_strand_id
1 'polypeptide(L)'
;NRYSRAYLLYWALISFAMGLFTSYYTVYLNRNLHIDKATSSLMVSISYVAIVLFMFFTPKCTKKFGKVGTIFLTVMASIPFMLVIGNGNYFGKYVVPVVGVSLFIRAGLANLSSPVDSALSMDVIPKDLRPIYTSVVNFTAGIVSILSGHFTGKILFVHQSGYQQAYYLAAILYAIAGIVLYHGLHAFNHKENEIVLKEGENDEQII
;
A
#
# COMPACT_ATOMS: atom_id res chain seq x y z
N ASN A 1 -9.84 19.29 -9.84
CA ASN A 1 -10.88 18.57 -9.13
C ASN A 1 -10.40 18.20 -7.72
N ARG A 2 -11.27 18.35 -6.71
CA ARG A 2 -10.94 18.05 -5.30
C ARG A 2 -10.52 16.58 -5.13
N TYR A 3 -11.21 15.67 -5.80
CA TYR A 3 -10.94 14.24 -5.73
C TYR A 3 -9.57 13.87 -6.33
N SER A 4 -9.22 14.44 -7.47
CA SER A 4 -7.91 14.20 -8.11
C SER A 4 -6.75 14.68 -7.24
N ARG A 5 -6.92 15.81 -6.52
CA ARG A 5 -5.90 16.32 -5.59
C ARG A 5 -5.74 15.42 -4.35
N ALA A 6 -6.86 14.96 -3.79
CA ALA A 6 -6.83 14.03 -2.66
C ALA A 6 -6.15 12.70 -3.04
N TYR A 7 -6.46 12.18 -4.22
CA TYR A 7 -5.83 10.97 -4.75
C TYR A 7 -4.32 11.15 -5.00
N LEU A 8 -3.90 12.28 -5.58
CA LEU A 8 -2.48 12.56 -5.80
C LEU A 8 -1.71 12.67 -4.47
N LEU A 9 -2.30 13.32 -3.47
CA LEU A 9 -1.71 13.43 -2.13
C LEU A 9 -1.57 12.05 -1.46
N TYR A 10 -2.61 11.23 -1.54
CA TYR A 10 -2.57 9.84 -1.08
C TYR A 10 -1.42 9.07 -1.73
N TRP A 11 -1.32 9.12 -3.06
CA TRP A 11 -0.25 8.44 -3.81
C TRP A 11 1.15 8.94 -3.46
N ALA A 12 1.32 10.25 -3.28
CA ALA A 12 2.58 10.81 -2.85
C ALA A 12 3.00 10.30 -1.46
N LEU A 13 2.07 10.26 -0.51
CA LEU A 13 2.32 9.74 0.84
C LEU A 13 2.66 8.26 0.84
N ILE A 14 1.90 7.44 0.11
CA ILE A 14 2.16 6.00 0.00
C ILE A 14 3.50 5.73 -0.71
N SER A 15 3.79 6.44 -1.79
CA SER A 15 5.06 6.29 -2.52
C SER A 15 6.27 6.67 -1.65
N PHE A 16 6.16 7.74 -0.87
CA PHE A 16 7.21 8.12 0.06
C PHE A 16 7.40 7.06 1.14
N ALA A 17 6.31 6.60 1.75
CA ALA A 17 6.35 5.57 2.78
C ALA A 17 6.94 4.25 2.25
N MET A 18 6.55 3.83 1.05
CA MET A 18 7.12 2.63 0.40
C MET A 18 8.62 2.77 0.12
N GLY A 19 9.06 3.94 -0.32
CA GLY A 19 10.48 4.22 -0.57
C GLY A 19 11.36 4.13 0.67
N LEU A 20 10.80 4.34 1.88
CA LEU A 20 11.55 4.24 3.13
C LEU A 20 12.06 2.82 3.44
N PHE A 21 11.36 1.78 3.01
CA PHE A 21 11.68 0.42 3.44
C PHE A 21 11.69 -0.64 2.31
N THR A 22 10.91 -0.47 1.24
CA THR A 22 10.74 -1.53 0.23
C THR A 22 12.05 -1.94 -0.44
N SER A 23 12.87 -0.98 -0.83
CA SER A 23 14.17 -1.23 -1.46
C SER A 23 15.20 -1.86 -0.51
N TYR A 24 14.93 -1.85 0.78
CA TYR A 24 15.87 -2.26 1.81
C TYR A 24 15.48 -3.54 2.55
N TYR A 25 14.42 -4.25 2.12
CA TYR A 25 13.96 -5.47 2.78
C TYR A 25 15.08 -6.46 3.05
N THR A 26 15.77 -6.88 2.00
CA THR A 26 16.84 -7.89 2.13
C THR A 26 17.99 -7.40 2.99
N VAL A 27 18.31 -6.11 2.89
CA VAL A 27 19.37 -5.49 3.71
C VAL A 27 18.94 -5.47 5.18
N TYR A 28 17.72 -5.10 5.47
CA TYR A 28 17.16 -5.10 6.82
C TYR A 28 17.16 -6.51 7.44
N LEU A 29 16.62 -7.50 6.73
CA LEU A 29 16.57 -8.88 7.21
C LEU A 29 17.96 -9.43 7.48
N ASN A 30 18.92 -9.14 6.61
CA ASN A 30 20.27 -9.69 6.73
C ASN A 30 21.13 -8.93 7.74
N ARG A 31 21.20 -7.58 7.66
CA ARG A 31 22.11 -6.79 8.50
C ARG A 31 21.55 -6.50 9.88
N ASN A 32 20.25 -6.28 10.01
CA ASN A 32 19.65 -5.87 11.27
C ASN A 32 19.07 -7.05 12.06
N LEU A 33 18.40 -7.97 11.37
CA LEU A 33 17.83 -9.17 12.01
C LEU A 33 18.77 -10.38 11.99
N HIS A 34 19.96 -10.25 11.40
CA HIS A 34 20.97 -11.30 11.29
C HIS A 34 20.47 -12.60 10.65
N ILE A 35 19.47 -12.50 9.76
CA ILE A 35 18.97 -13.62 8.98
C ILE A 35 19.91 -13.84 7.81
N ASP A 36 20.29 -15.09 7.55
CA ASP A 36 21.16 -15.40 6.42
C ASP A 36 20.56 -14.98 5.07
N LYS A 37 21.41 -14.78 4.07
CA LYS A 37 20.98 -14.25 2.76
C LYS A 37 20.01 -15.17 2.03
N ALA A 38 20.19 -16.49 2.14
CA ALA A 38 19.32 -17.45 1.45
C ALA A 38 17.92 -17.41 2.05
N THR A 39 17.80 -17.45 3.39
CA THR A 39 16.53 -17.36 4.11
C THR A 39 15.86 -15.99 3.86
N SER A 40 16.61 -14.89 3.90
CA SER A 40 16.08 -13.55 3.61
C SER A 40 15.49 -13.47 2.19
N SER A 41 16.20 -13.99 1.21
CA SER A 41 15.72 -14.02 -0.19
C SER A 41 14.51 -14.92 -0.36
N LEU A 42 14.48 -16.06 0.33
CA LEU A 42 13.32 -16.97 0.34
C LEU A 42 12.09 -16.30 0.94
N MET A 43 12.22 -15.62 2.09
CA MET A 43 11.14 -14.88 2.73
C MET A 43 10.53 -13.83 1.79
N VAL A 44 11.38 -13.07 1.10
CA VAL A 44 10.94 -12.07 0.11
C VAL A 44 10.27 -12.75 -1.07
N SER A 45 10.84 -13.84 -1.59
CA SER A 45 10.25 -14.59 -2.74
C SER A 45 8.89 -15.18 -2.40
N ILE A 46 8.72 -15.75 -1.20
CA ILE A 46 7.42 -16.27 -0.74
C ILE A 46 6.41 -15.13 -0.61
N SER A 47 6.83 -13.93 -0.24
CA SER A 47 5.92 -12.78 -0.16
C SER A 47 5.34 -12.37 -1.52
N TYR A 48 6.02 -12.66 -2.64
CA TYR A 48 5.46 -12.48 -3.98
C TYR A 48 4.33 -13.46 -4.30
N VAL A 49 4.36 -14.67 -3.73
CA VAL A 49 3.24 -15.62 -3.85
C VAL A 49 1.99 -15.06 -3.16
N ALA A 50 2.15 -14.37 -2.03
CA ALA A 50 1.06 -13.70 -1.35
C ALA A 50 0.34 -12.70 -2.25
N ILE A 51 1.05 -11.98 -3.10
CA ILE A 51 0.47 -11.00 -4.04
C ILE A 51 -0.59 -11.67 -4.90
N VAL A 52 -0.24 -12.79 -5.52
CA VAL A 52 -1.15 -13.54 -6.39
C VAL A 52 -2.35 -14.08 -5.60
N LEU A 53 -2.10 -14.68 -4.44
CA LEU A 53 -3.16 -15.27 -3.62
C LEU A 53 -4.16 -14.22 -3.13
N PHE A 54 -3.68 -13.08 -2.69
CA PHE A 54 -4.55 -12.02 -2.16
C PHE A 54 -5.34 -11.31 -3.26
N MET A 55 -4.83 -11.22 -4.48
CA MET A 55 -5.57 -10.65 -5.62
C MET A 55 -6.87 -11.38 -5.92
N PHE A 56 -6.97 -12.70 -5.65
CA PHE A 56 -8.23 -13.43 -5.81
C PHE A 56 -9.34 -12.93 -4.87
N PHE A 57 -8.99 -12.29 -3.77
CA PHE A 57 -9.96 -11.73 -2.83
C PHE A 57 -10.40 -10.31 -3.20
N THR A 58 -9.72 -9.65 -4.13
CA THR A 58 -10.02 -8.27 -4.55
C THR A 58 -11.49 -8.06 -4.93
N PRO A 59 -12.11 -8.89 -5.81
CA PRO A 59 -13.50 -8.68 -6.21
C PRO A 59 -14.48 -8.78 -5.03
N LYS A 60 -14.23 -9.71 -4.09
CA LYS A 60 -15.07 -9.88 -2.90
C LYS A 60 -14.98 -8.68 -1.97
N CYS A 61 -13.76 -8.16 -1.74
CA CYS A 61 -13.54 -6.99 -0.91
C CYS A 61 -14.17 -5.75 -1.54
N THR A 62 -13.98 -5.53 -2.83
CA THR A 62 -14.53 -4.38 -3.56
C THR A 62 -16.05 -4.39 -3.58
N LYS A 63 -16.66 -5.56 -3.78
CA LYS A 63 -18.13 -5.70 -3.73
C LYS A 63 -18.69 -5.37 -2.35
N LYS A 64 -17.96 -5.70 -1.27
CA LYS A 64 -18.43 -5.49 0.11
C LYS A 64 -18.18 -4.08 0.65
N PHE A 65 -17.02 -3.49 0.35
CA PHE A 65 -16.56 -2.24 0.95
C PHE A 65 -16.48 -1.07 -0.03
N GLY A 66 -16.74 -1.31 -1.32
CA GLY A 66 -16.49 -0.35 -2.39
C GLY A 66 -14.98 -0.17 -2.66
N LYS A 67 -14.64 0.64 -3.67
CA LYS A 67 -13.25 0.85 -4.07
C LYS A 67 -12.45 1.58 -2.98
N VAL A 68 -12.96 2.71 -2.50
CA VAL A 68 -12.29 3.53 -1.48
C VAL A 68 -12.17 2.76 -0.16
N GLY A 69 -13.24 2.08 0.24
CA GLY A 69 -13.25 1.26 1.47
C GLY A 69 -12.26 0.10 1.42
N THR A 70 -12.11 -0.57 0.27
CA THR A 70 -11.14 -1.66 0.09
C THR A 70 -9.71 -1.15 0.22
N ILE A 71 -9.35 -0.04 -0.43
CA ILE A 71 -8.01 0.54 -0.33
C ILE A 71 -7.74 0.99 1.10
N PHE A 72 -8.69 1.69 1.73
CA PHE A 72 -8.55 2.12 3.12
C PHE A 72 -8.31 0.95 4.06
N LEU A 73 -9.13 -0.10 3.96
CA LEU A 73 -9.03 -1.28 4.82
C LEU A 73 -7.68 -1.99 4.67
N THR A 74 -7.20 -2.17 3.44
CA THR A 74 -5.93 -2.86 3.18
C THR A 74 -4.73 -2.04 3.64
N VAL A 75 -4.76 -0.72 3.47
CA VAL A 75 -3.73 0.19 3.98
C VAL A 75 -3.68 0.14 5.50
N MET A 76 -4.82 0.25 6.19
CA MET A 76 -4.89 0.19 7.65
C MET A 76 -4.49 -1.18 8.19
N ALA A 77 -4.96 -2.26 7.57
CA ALA A 77 -4.61 -3.62 7.97
C ALA A 77 -3.11 -3.95 7.76
N SER A 78 -2.41 -3.24 6.88
CA SER A 78 -0.97 -3.40 6.69
C SER A 78 -0.12 -2.85 7.85
N ILE A 79 -0.63 -1.86 8.58
CA ILE A 79 0.10 -1.14 9.63
C ILE A 79 0.61 -2.08 10.74
N PRO A 80 -0.21 -2.93 11.37
CA PRO A 80 0.26 -3.81 12.44
C PRO A 80 1.39 -4.74 11.96
N PHE A 81 1.32 -5.24 10.72
CA PHE A 81 2.38 -6.09 10.18
C PHE A 81 3.67 -5.31 9.91
N MET A 82 3.58 -4.04 9.51
CA MET A 82 4.74 -3.16 9.38
C MET A 82 5.41 -2.93 10.74
N LEU A 83 4.62 -2.75 11.80
CA LEU A 83 5.15 -2.60 13.15
C LEU A 83 5.80 -3.90 13.65
N VAL A 84 5.22 -5.06 13.38
CA VAL A 84 5.83 -6.37 13.71
C VAL A 84 7.15 -6.54 12.98
N ILE A 85 7.21 -6.24 11.68
CA ILE A 85 8.45 -6.32 10.91
C ILE A 85 9.51 -5.38 11.48
N GLY A 86 9.17 -4.12 11.75
CA GLY A 86 10.09 -3.12 12.32
C GLY A 86 10.64 -3.50 13.70
N ASN A 87 9.88 -4.30 14.45
CA ASN A 87 10.28 -4.82 15.76
C ASN A 87 10.88 -6.23 15.71
N GLY A 88 11.33 -6.70 14.56
CA GLY A 88 11.88 -8.04 14.36
C GLY A 88 12.95 -8.46 15.35
N ASN A 89 13.76 -7.53 15.83
CA ASN A 89 14.83 -7.78 16.82
C ASN A 89 14.35 -8.35 18.17
N TYR A 90 13.07 -8.11 18.52
CA TYR A 90 12.53 -8.60 19.81
C TYR A 90 12.08 -10.06 19.77
N PHE A 91 11.99 -10.70 18.60
CA PHE A 91 11.47 -12.06 18.48
C PHE A 91 12.53 -13.16 18.62
N GLY A 92 13.82 -12.82 18.75
CA GLY A 92 14.90 -13.78 18.96
C GLY A 92 14.85 -14.97 17.99
N LYS A 93 14.76 -16.20 18.51
CA LYS A 93 14.69 -17.43 17.69
C LYS A 93 13.45 -17.53 16.78
N TYR A 94 12.39 -16.77 17.05
CA TYR A 94 11.16 -16.74 16.25
C TYR A 94 11.15 -15.64 15.19
N VAL A 95 12.25 -14.91 15.00
CA VAL A 95 12.32 -13.80 14.03
C VAL A 95 11.95 -14.25 12.62
N VAL A 96 12.45 -15.38 12.16
CA VAL A 96 12.17 -15.88 10.78
C VAL A 96 10.69 -16.16 10.56
N PRO A 97 10.00 -16.99 11.36
CA PRO A 97 8.57 -17.24 11.13
C PRO A 97 7.70 -16.01 11.38
N VAL A 98 7.96 -15.21 12.41
CA VAL A 98 7.12 -14.05 12.73
C VAL A 98 7.25 -12.96 11.68
N VAL A 99 8.46 -12.58 11.30
CA VAL A 99 8.72 -11.58 10.28
C VAL A 99 8.33 -12.10 8.90
N GLY A 100 8.57 -13.39 8.60
CA GLY A 100 8.20 -14.01 7.33
C GLY A 100 6.70 -14.00 7.09
N VAL A 101 5.90 -14.41 8.07
CA VAL A 101 4.43 -14.34 8.00
C VAL A 101 3.95 -12.90 7.88
N SER A 102 4.55 -11.97 8.62
CA SER A 102 4.19 -10.56 8.55
C SER A 102 4.51 -9.94 7.18
N LEU A 103 5.65 -10.28 6.58
CA LEU A 103 6.00 -9.88 5.20
C LEU A 103 5.00 -10.43 4.19
N PHE A 104 4.64 -11.72 4.32
CA PHE A 104 3.69 -12.40 3.45
C PHE A 104 2.33 -11.70 3.48
N ILE A 105 1.75 -11.51 4.67
CA ILE A 105 0.42 -10.87 4.82
C ILE A 105 0.47 -9.42 4.37
N ARG A 106 1.50 -8.67 4.75
CA ARG A 106 1.65 -7.26 4.34
C ARG A 106 1.77 -7.12 2.83
N ALA A 107 2.57 -7.97 2.17
CA ALA A 107 2.71 -7.95 0.72
C ALA A 107 1.38 -8.28 0.02
N GLY A 108 0.66 -9.27 0.53
CA GLY A 108 -0.67 -9.62 0.05
C GLY A 108 -1.66 -8.47 0.18
N LEU A 109 -1.76 -7.85 1.36
CA LEU A 109 -2.66 -6.72 1.62
C LEU A 109 -2.35 -5.52 0.74
N ALA A 110 -1.07 -5.13 0.63
CA ALA A 110 -0.66 -3.99 -0.18
C ALA A 110 -1.01 -4.16 -1.67
N ASN A 111 -0.99 -5.39 -2.17
CA ASN A 111 -1.27 -5.67 -3.57
C ASN A 111 -2.72 -6.08 -3.85
N LEU A 112 -3.48 -6.48 -2.82
CA LEU A 112 -4.92 -6.73 -2.96
C LEU A 112 -5.65 -5.49 -3.46
N SER A 113 -5.28 -4.30 -3.01
CA SER A 113 -5.89 -3.04 -3.44
C SER A 113 -5.36 -2.51 -4.77
N SER A 114 -4.25 -3.03 -5.30
CA SER A 114 -3.59 -2.49 -6.50
C SER A 114 -4.50 -2.39 -7.75
N PRO A 115 -5.27 -3.43 -8.14
CA PRO A 115 -6.19 -3.28 -9.26
C PRO A 115 -7.34 -2.32 -8.97
N VAL A 116 -7.80 -2.26 -7.72
CA VAL A 116 -8.86 -1.33 -7.29
C VAL A 116 -8.37 0.11 -7.34
N ASP A 117 -7.12 0.33 -6.93
CA ASP A 117 -6.47 1.63 -6.93
C ASP A 117 -6.27 2.15 -8.36
N SER A 118 -5.86 1.27 -9.28
CA SER A 118 -5.78 1.59 -10.71
C SER A 118 -7.15 1.95 -11.31
N ALA A 119 -8.20 1.22 -10.96
CA ALA A 119 -9.57 1.51 -11.39
C ALA A 119 -10.05 2.85 -10.82
N LEU A 120 -9.86 3.09 -9.51
CA LEU A 120 -10.24 4.35 -8.86
C LEU A 120 -9.54 5.55 -9.50
N SER A 121 -8.27 5.43 -9.86
CA SER A 121 -7.53 6.50 -10.54
C SER A 121 -8.19 6.90 -11.86
N MET A 122 -8.70 5.91 -12.61
CA MET A 122 -9.38 6.15 -13.87
C MET A 122 -10.78 6.78 -13.69
N ASP A 123 -11.46 6.48 -12.59
CA ASP A 123 -12.81 7.01 -12.33
C ASP A 123 -12.77 8.46 -11.82
N VAL A 124 -11.75 8.79 -11.04
CA VAL A 124 -11.56 10.14 -10.46
C VAL A 124 -11.17 11.18 -11.51
N ILE A 125 -10.70 10.75 -12.70
CA ILE A 125 -10.12 11.62 -13.72
C ILE A 125 -10.96 11.60 -15.00
N PRO A 126 -11.28 12.78 -15.58
CA PRO A 126 -11.91 12.87 -16.90
C PRO A 126 -11.11 12.10 -17.96
N LYS A 127 -11.83 11.41 -18.87
CA LYS A 127 -11.22 10.51 -19.88
C LYS A 127 -10.08 11.18 -20.67
N ASP A 128 -10.29 12.42 -21.08
CA ASP A 128 -9.37 13.20 -21.90
C ASP A 128 -8.05 13.55 -21.18
N LEU A 129 -8.08 13.61 -19.84
CA LEU A 129 -6.93 13.97 -19.01
C LEU A 129 -6.19 12.76 -18.42
N ARG A 130 -6.69 11.55 -18.61
CA ARG A 130 -6.09 10.32 -18.04
C ARG A 130 -4.63 10.11 -18.39
N PRO A 131 -4.18 10.25 -19.67
CA PRO A 131 -2.78 10.05 -20.01
C PRO A 131 -1.85 11.05 -19.32
N ILE A 132 -2.26 12.33 -19.31
CA ILE A 132 -1.49 13.41 -18.65
C ILE A 132 -1.42 13.17 -17.15
N TYR A 133 -2.55 12.84 -16.54
CA TYR A 133 -2.61 12.61 -15.09
C TYR A 133 -1.79 11.38 -14.68
N THR A 134 -1.89 10.28 -15.41
CA THR A 134 -1.06 9.08 -15.14
C THR A 134 0.42 9.41 -15.22
N SER A 135 0.84 10.21 -16.20
CA SER A 135 2.21 10.68 -16.29
C SER A 135 2.62 11.53 -15.09
N VAL A 136 1.76 12.45 -14.64
CA VAL A 136 2.01 13.27 -13.44
C VAL A 136 2.11 12.41 -12.18
N VAL A 137 1.22 11.44 -12.01
CA VAL A 137 1.26 10.51 -10.86
C VAL A 137 2.57 9.71 -10.86
N ASN A 138 2.94 9.11 -11.98
CA ASN A 138 4.17 8.32 -12.09
C ASN A 138 5.42 9.18 -11.89
N PHE A 139 5.46 10.38 -12.45
CA PHE A 139 6.56 11.32 -12.27
C PHE A 139 6.69 11.76 -10.80
N THR A 140 5.58 12.12 -10.17
CA THR A 140 5.54 12.47 -8.75
C THR A 140 5.99 11.30 -7.88
N ALA A 141 5.49 10.09 -8.14
CA ALA A 141 5.90 8.88 -7.42
C ALA A 141 7.40 8.60 -7.57
N GLY A 142 7.95 8.79 -8.77
CA GLY A 142 9.39 8.63 -9.04
C GLY A 142 10.23 9.61 -8.23
N ILE A 143 9.91 10.92 -8.28
CA ILE A 143 10.62 11.94 -7.51
C ILE A 143 10.51 11.65 -6.00
N VAL A 144 9.32 11.37 -5.52
CA VAL A 144 9.07 11.09 -4.10
C VAL A 144 9.83 9.84 -3.64
N SER A 145 9.92 8.81 -4.48
CA SER A 145 10.69 7.59 -4.18
C SER A 145 12.20 7.86 -4.09
N ILE A 146 12.74 8.70 -4.99
CA ILE A 146 14.15 9.11 -4.95
C ILE A 146 14.43 9.91 -3.66
N LEU A 147 13.58 10.87 -3.33
CA LEU A 147 13.71 11.67 -2.10
C LEU A 147 13.63 10.79 -0.85
N SER A 148 12.69 9.85 -0.83
CA SER A 148 12.53 8.90 0.25
C SER A 148 13.75 7.99 0.41
N GLY A 149 14.28 7.44 -0.68
CA GLY A 149 15.48 6.61 -0.66
C GLY A 149 16.72 7.39 -0.17
N HIS A 150 16.87 8.64 -0.59
CA HIS A 150 17.94 9.51 -0.13
C HIS A 150 17.81 9.83 1.37
N PHE A 151 16.60 10.16 1.83
CA PHE A 151 16.30 10.41 3.24
C PHE A 151 16.61 9.15 4.08
N THR A 152 16.16 7.99 3.64
CA THR A 152 16.43 6.73 4.34
C THR A 152 17.93 6.44 4.43
N GLY A 153 18.65 6.50 3.31
CA GLY A 153 20.07 6.17 3.25
C GLY A 153 20.97 7.13 4.03
N LYS A 154 20.68 8.44 3.99
CA LYS A 154 21.55 9.46 4.62
C LYS A 154 21.14 9.85 6.03
N ILE A 155 19.87 9.70 6.39
CA ILE A 155 19.36 10.19 7.68
C ILE A 155 19.00 9.04 8.60
N LEU A 156 18.19 8.08 8.12
CA LEU A 156 17.74 7.01 8.99
C LEU A 156 18.83 5.95 9.21
N PHE A 157 19.51 5.52 8.16
CA PHE A 157 20.47 4.41 8.26
C PHE A 157 21.84 4.79 8.81
N VAL A 158 22.03 6.02 9.24
CA VAL A 158 23.21 6.44 10.00
C VAL A 158 23.29 5.73 11.36
N HIS A 159 22.13 5.35 11.93
CA HIS A 159 22.03 4.64 13.20
C HIS A 159 21.48 3.22 13.00
N GLN A 160 21.87 2.30 13.85
CA GLN A 160 21.42 0.90 13.81
C GLN A 160 19.89 0.75 14.00
N SER A 161 19.28 1.69 14.75
CA SER A 161 17.82 1.78 14.93
C SER A 161 17.08 2.39 13.74
N GLY A 162 17.79 2.87 12.73
CA GLY A 162 17.18 3.59 11.59
C GLY A 162 16.22 2.75 10.77
N TYR A 163 16.47 1.44 10.66
CA TYR A 163 15.54 0.53 9.99
C TYR A 163 14.20 0.45 10.71
N GLN A 164 14.22 0.33 12.04
CA GLN A 164 13.01 0.34 12.85
C GLN A 164 12.25 1.67 12.73
N GLN A 165 12.98 2.78 12.77
CA GLN A 165 12.41 4.12 12.59
C GLN A 165 11.76 4.29 11.21
N ALA A 166 12.37 3.72 10.15
CA ALA A 166 11.80 3.72 8.81
C ALA A 166 10.42 3.03 8.75
N TYR A 167 10.27 1.89 9.43
CA TYR A 167 8.99 1.20 9.51
C TYR A 167 7.95 1.97 10.32
N TYR A 168 8.35 2.62 11.43
CA TYR A 168 7.44 3.44 12.22
C TYR A 168 6.97 4.66 11.45
N LEU A 169 7.89 5.37 10.79
CA LEU A 169 7.55 6.52 9.95
C LEU A 169 6.64 6.10 8.80
N ALA A 170 6.94 4.99 8.14
CA ALA A 170 6.11 4.44 7.08
C ALA A 170 4.71 4.07 7.59
N ALA A 171 4.58 3.47 8.78
CA ALA A 171 3.30 3.15 9.39
C ALA A 171 2.44 4.40 9.66
N ILE A 172 3.06 5.47 10.17
CA ILE A 172 2.40 6.77 10.37
C ILE A 172 1.92 7.34 9.03
N LEU A 173 2.78 7.32 8.02
CA LEU A 173 2.43 7.80 6.67
C LEU A 173 1.31 6.99 6.02
N TYR A 174 1.28 5.67 6.22
CA TYR A 174 0.18 4.80 5.79
C TYR A 174 -1.13 5.19 6.46
N ALA A 175 -1.11 5.46 7.77
CA ALA A 175 -2.30 5.91 8.50
C ALA A 175 -2.81 7.25 7.96
N ILE A 176 -1.91 8.24 7.78
CA ILE A 176 -2.28 9.55 7.22
C ILE A 176 -2.80 9.40 5.79
N ALA A 177 -2.12 8.62 4.94
CA ALA A 177 -2.54 8.39 3.56
C ALA A 177 -3.93 7.75 3.47
N GLY A 178 -4.19 6.74 4.31
CA GLY A 178 -5.50 6.10 4.38
C GLY A 178 -6.60 7.07 4.82
N ILE A 179 -6.35 7.91 5.82
CA ILE A 179 -7.30 8.93 6.28
C ILE A 179 -7.56 9.96 5.17
N VAL A 180 -6.50 10.44 4.50
CA VAL A 180 -6.62 11.39 3.36
C VAL A 180 -7.46 10.80 2.24
N LEU A 181 -7.21 9.53 1.87
CA LEU A 181 -7.99 8.84 0.85
C LEU A 181 -9.46 8.72 1.26
N TYR A 182 -9.72 8.23 2.46
CA TYR A 182 -11.08 7.98 2.93
C TYR A 182 -11.89 9.27 3.00
N HIS A 183 -11.39 10.30 3.68
CA HIS A 183 -12.09 11.59 3.78
C HIS A 183 -12.17 12.34 2.46
N GLY A 184 -11.15 12.24 1.61
CA GLY A 184 -11.11 12.92 0.32
C GLY A 184 -12.05 12.32 -0.72
N LEU A 185 -12.25 11.00 -0.68
CA LEU A 185 -12.94 10.24 -1.73
C LEU A 185 -14.19 9.50 -1.23
N HIS A 186 -14.53 9.56 0.05
CA HIS A 186 -15.71 8.88 0.61
C HIS A 186 -17.01 9.25 -0.11
N ALA A 187 -17.21 10.54 -0.39
CA ALA A 187 -18.39 11.00 -1.13
C ALA A 187 -18.42 10.50 -2.59
N PHE A 188 -17.27 10.25 -3.19
CA PHE A 188 -17.16 9.64 -4.51
C PHE A 188 -17.60 8.18 -4.49
N ASN A 189 -17.18 7.43 -3.48
CA ASN A 189 -17.57 6.04 -3.29
C ASN A 189 -19.09 5.88 -3.13
N HIS A 190 -19.72 6.82 -2.43
CA HIS A 190 -21.18 6.82 -2.23
C HIS A 190 -21.95 7.05 -3.53
N LYS A 191 -21.50 8.00 -4.38
CA LYS A 191 -22.11 8.24 -5.69
C LYS A 191 -21.99 7.04 -6.64
N GLU A 192 -20.90 6.32 -6.60
CA GLU A 192 -20.70 5.12 -7.42
C GLU A 192 -21.66 4.00 -7.00
N ASN A 193 -21.87 3.80 -5.69
CA ASN A 193 -22.82 2.83 -5.20
C ASN A 193 -24.27 3.16 -5.63
N GLU A 194 -24.67 4.44 -5.64
CA GLU A 194 -25.98 4.86 -6.12
C GLU A 194 -26.17 4.62 -7.63
N ILE A 195 -25.13 4.78 -8.43
CA ILE A 195 -25.19 4.52 -9.87
C ILE A 195 -25.35 3.02 -10.13
N VAL A 196 -24.56 2.18 -9.45
CA VAL A 196 -24.63 0.71 -9.59
C VAL A 196 -25.99 0.18 -9.14
N LEU A 197 -26.57 0.74 -8.07
CA LEU A 197 -27.91 0.34 -7.61
C LEU A 197 -28.99 0.72 -8.63
N LYS A 198 -28.92 1.91 -9.22
CA LYS A 198 -29.87 2.36 -10.24
C LYS A 198 -29.76 1.58 -11.54
N GLU A 199 -28.55 1.20 -11.96
CA GLU A 199 -28.35 0.33 -13.13
C GLU A 199 -28.92 -1.06 -12.88
N GLY A 200 -28.72 -1.64 -11.69
CA GLY A 200 -29.27 -2.95 -11.31
C GLY A 200 -30.82 -2.96 -11.25
N GLU A 201 -31.43 -1.89 -10.73
CA GLU A 201 -32.90 -1.74 -10.72
C GLU A 201 -33.51 -1.61 -12.13
N ASN A 202 -32.79 -0.97 -13.07
CA ASN A 202 -33.25 -0.86 -14.45
C ASN A 202 -33.15 -2.19 -15.22
N ASP A 203 -32.15 -3.00 -14.93
CA ASP A 203 -32.00 -4.32 -15.57
C ASP A 203 -33.07 -5.31 -15.09
N GLU A 204 -33.51 -5.22 -13.83
CA GLU A 204 -34.62 -6.03 -13.31
C GLU A 204 -36.01 -5.63 -13.84
N GLN A 205 -36.19 -4.40 -14.34
CA GLN A 205 -37.44 -3.93 -14.94
C GLN A 205 -37.58 -4.28 -16.42
N ILE A 206 -36.55 -4.83 -17.05
CA ILE A 206 -36.54 -5.17 -18.49
C ILE A 206 -36.78 -6.69 -18.72
N ILE A 207 -36.85 -7.47 -17.65
CA ILE A 207 -37.16 -8.91 -17.68
C ILE A 207 -38.61 -9.12 -17.26
#